data_e3adaf5b5c4e52ca7e5bad57d6657982
#
_entry.id   e3adaf5b5c4e52ca7e5bad57d6657982
#
_cell.length_a   1.000
_cell.length_b   1.000
_cell.length_c   1.000
_cell.angle_alpha   90.00
_cell.angle_beta   90.00
_cell.angle_gamma   90.00
#
_symmetry.space_group_name_H-M   'P 1'
#
loop_
_entity.id
_entity.type
_entity.pdbx_description
1 polymer ?
#
loop_
_entity_poly.entity_id
_entity_poly.type
_entity_poly.pdbx_seq_one_letter_code
_entity_poly.pdbx_strand_id
1 'polypeptide(L)'
;PYSAFRKNKTWFGVSINRELYSTLAAHEATHAVAACNFRIAKPTIQAKEYLAYVAMFSAMSAELRAQALRGTRTEGFTSLDRFTPLLYMFDPMRFGAEAYRHFSSVADQTALIQDVLAGKVLSE
;
A
#
# COMPACT_ATOMS: atom_id res chain seq x y z
N PRO A 1 17.75 4.22 -10.41
CA PRO A 1 18.44 5.14 -9.49
C PRO A 1 17.54 6.28 -9.03
N TYR A 2 17.82 6.78 -7.85
CA TYR A 2 17.07 7.87 -7.27
C TYR A 2 16.99 9.12 -8.17
N SER A 3 18.10 9.48 -8.79
CA SER A 3 18.16 10.67 -9.66
C SER A 3 17.25 10.57 -10.88
N ALA A 4 17.12 9.38 -11.46
CA ALA A 4 16.22 9.15 -12.59
C ALA A 4 14.74 9.16 -12.12
N PHE A 5 14.46 8.53 -10.99
CA PHE A 5 13.13 8.50 -10.40
C PHE A 5 12.63 9.90 -10.05
N ARG A 6 13.51 10.73 -9.50
CA ARG A 6 13.20 12.11 -9.10
C ARG A 6 12.72 12.99 -10.26
N LYS A 7 13.12 12.72 -11.49
CA LYS A 7 12.73 13.51 -12.66
C LYS A 7 11.23 13.55 -12.90
N ASN A 8 10.49 12.61 -12.37
CA ASN A 8 9.04 12.51 -12.57
C ASN A 8 8.21 13.28 -11.53
N LYS A 9 8.85 14.02 -10.64
CA LYS A 9 8.31 15.21 -9.98
C LYS A 9 7.45 14.96 -8.75
N THR A 10 6.33 14.21 -8.84
CA THR A 10 5.46 13.99 -7.69
C THR A 10 4.98 12.54 -7.63
N TRP A 11 4.75 12.07 -6.41
CA TRP A 11 4.13 10.79 -6.13
C TRP A 11 3.26 10.96 -4.89
N PHE A 12 2.01 10.52 -4.93
CA PHE A 12 1.02 10.85 -3.90
C PHE A 12 0.85 12.37 -3.68
N GLY A 13 0.96 13.15 -4.76
CA GLY A 13 0.89 14.60 -4.67
C GLY A 13 2.06 15.26 -3.95
N VAL A 14 3.12 14.53 -3.64
CA VAL A 14 4.30 15.01 -2.92
C VAL A 14 5.49 15.02 -3.85
N SER A 15 6.31 16.07 -3.77
CA SER A 15 7.58 16.13 -4.52
C SER A 15 8.48 14.99 -4.07
N ILE A 16 9.08 14.31 -5.05
CA ILE A 16 9.90 13.14 -4.78
C ILE A 16 11.20 13.57 -4.09
N ASN A 17 11.47 12.93 -2.96
CA ASN A 17 12.69 13.12 -2.19
C ASN A 17 13.25 11.75 -1.78
N ARG A 18 14.38 11.74 -1.08
CA ARG A 18 15.02 10.48 -0.68
C ARG A 18 14.17 9.67 0.29
N GLU A 19 13.44 10.31 1.17
CA GLU A 19 12.57 9.60 2.10
C GLU A 19 11.45 8.88 1.34
N LEU A 20 10.78 9.57 0.43
CA LEU A 20 9.73 8.96 -0.39
C LEU A 20 10.28 7.79 -1.23
N TYR A 21 11.47 7.97 -1.80
CA TYR A 21 12.13 6.91 -2.56
C TYR A 21 12.45 5.70 -1.67
N SER A 22 12.89 5.94 -0.42
CA SER A 22 13.17 4.84 0.53
C SER A 22 11.90 4.06 0.87
N THR A 23 10.75 4.73 0.94
CA THR A 23 9.49 4.03 1.18
C THR A 23 9.05 3.19 -0.01
N LEU A 24 9.43 3.57 -1.23
CA LEU A 24 9.25 2.71 -2.39
C LEU A 24 10.07 1.42 -2.27
N ALA A 25 11.29 1.52 -1.75
CA ALA A 25 12.10 0.33 -1.49
C ALA A 25 11.42 -0.59 -0.45
N ALA A 26 10.80 -0.02 0.58
CA ALA A 26 10.02 -0.79 1.54
C ALA A 26 8.81 -1.49 0.89
N HIS A 27 8.14 -0.82 -0.04
CA HIS A 27 7.06 -1.39 -0.82
C HIS A 27 7.54 -2.63 -1.61
N GLU A 28 8.63 -2.49 -2.34
CA GLU A 28 9.19 -3.59 -3.15
C GLU A 28 9.72 -4.73 -2.28
N ALA A 29 10.39 -4.42 -1.17
CA ALA A 29 10.86 -5.44 -0.23
C ALA A 29 9.69 -6.23 0.38
N THR A 30 8.57 -5.56 0.64
CA THR A 30 7.37 -6.22 1.17
C THR A 30 6.81 -7.25 0.19
N HIS A 31 6.83 -6.97 -1.12
CA HIS A 31 6.43 -7.97 -2.12
C HIS A 31 7.27 -9.24 -2.00
N ALA A 32 8.58 -9.11 -1.84
CA ALA A 32 9.47 -10.26 -1.71
C ALA A 32 9.21 -11.06 -0.43
N VAL A 33 9.03 -10.37 0.70
CA VAL A 33 8.73 -11.02 1.98
C VAL A 33 7.36 -11.69 1.95
N ALA A 34 6.35 -10.98 1.46
CA ALA A 34 4.99 -11.51 1.40
C ALA A 34 4.90 -12.75 0.49
N ALA A 35 5.63 -12.75 -0.63
CA ALA A 35 5.66 -13.89 -1.54
C ALA A 35 6.07 -15.19 -0.83
N CYS A 36 6.97 -15.10 0.15
CA CYS A 36 7.39 -16.25 0.95
C CYS A 36 6.41 -16.63 2.06
N ASN A 37 5.42 -15.78 2.34
CA ASN A 37 4.51 -15.95 3.48
C ASN A 37 3.06 -16.18 3.09
N PHE A 38 2.69 -15.98 1.83
CA PHE A 38 1.36 -16.34 1.37
C PHE A 38 1.16 -17.86 1.47
N ARG A 39 0.03 -18.25 2.03
CA ARG A 39 -0.33 -19.66 2.22
C ARG A 39 -1.28 -20.18 1.13
N ILE A 40 -1.41 -19.43 0.04
CA ILE A 40 -2.19 -19.80 -1.14
C ILE A 40 -1.31 -19.71 -2.38
N ALA A 41 -1.63 -20.52 -3.39
CA ALA A 41 -0.77 -20.64 -4.57
C ALA A 41 -0.79 -19.39 -5.46
N LYS A 42 -1.93 -18.69 -5.52
CA LYS A 42 -2.12 -17.54 -6.43
C LYS A 42 -2.75 -16.37 -5.69
N PRO A 43 -1.97 -15.66 -4.86
CA PRO A 43 -2.48 -14.45 -4.23
C PRO A 43 -2.90 -13.42 -5.28
N THR A 44 -3.97 -12.71 -4.99
CA THR A 44 -4.46 -11.67 -5.90
C THR A 44 -3.54 -10.45 -5.91
N ILE A 45 -3.62 -9.66 -6.98
CA ILE A 45 -2.87 -8.41 -7.05
C ILE A 45 -3.29 -7.45 -5.93
N GLN A 46 -4.58 -7.35 -5.63
CA GLN A 46 -5.06 -6.47 -4.56
C GLN A 46 -4.55 -6.90 -3.18
N ALA A 47 -4.41 -8.19 -2.91
CA ALA A 47 -3.84 -8.68 -1.66
C ALA A 47 -2.36 -8.29 -1.55
N LYS A 48 -1.59 -8.52 -2.61
CA LYS A 48 -0.18 -8.18 -2.64
C LYS A 48 0.05 -6.67 -2.48
N GLU A 49 -0.69 -5.88 -3.22
CA GLU A 49 -0.53 -4.43 -3.19
C GLU A 49 -1.05 -3.80 -1.90
N TYR A 50 -2.12 -4.36 -1.32
CA TYR A 50 -2.60 -3.90 -0.01
C TYR A 50 -1.48 -3.98 1.04
N LEU A 51 -0.84 -5.14 1.15
CA LEU A 51 0.25 -5.33 2.11
C LEU A 51 1.44 -4.41 1.82
N ALA A 52 1.81 -4.28 0.55
CA ALA A 52 2.96 -3.47 0.15
C ALA A 52 2.74 -1.98 0.44
N TYR A 53 1.56 -1.45 0.15
CA TYR A 53 1.25 -0.04 0.45
C TYR A 53 1.10 0.22 1.94
N VAL A 54 0.52 -0.69 2.70
CA VAL A 54 0.48 -0.56 4.15
C VAL A 54 1.89 -0.47 4.73
N ALA A 55 2.80 -1.34 4.29
CA ALA A 55 4.20 -1.30 4.73
C ALA A 55 4.89 0.00 4.30
N MET A 56 4.65 0.44 3.08
CA MET A 56 5.22 1.66 2.54
C MET A 56 4.82 2.89 3.37
N PHE A 57 3.53 3.07 3.61
CA PHE A 57 3.03 4.19 4.43
C PHE A 57 3.49 4.08 5.87
N SER A 58 3.58 2.87 6.42
CA SER A 58 4.08 2.65 7.78
C SER A 58 5.56 3.02 7.93
N ALA A 59 6.33 2.91 6.84
CA ALA A 59 7.75 3.28 6.84
C ALA A 59 7.99 4.80 6.69
N MET A 60 6.95 5.56 6.34
CA MET A 60 7.08 7.02 6.22
C MET A 60 7.17 7.67 7.58
N SER A 61 7.88 8.83 7.66
CA SER A 61 7.74 9.72 8.81
C SER A 61 6.30 10.19 8.94
N ALA A 62 5.89 10.60 10.13
CA ALA A 62 4.54 11.12 10.35
C ALA A 62 4.25 12.32 9.45
N GLU A 63 5.24 13.18 9.21
CA GLU A 63 5.12 14.35 8.34
C GLU A 63 4.90 13.95 6.88
N LEU A 64 5.74 13.07 6.34
CA LEU A 64 5.61 12.61 4.96
C LEU A 64 4.28 11.88 4.75
N ARG A 65 3.91 11.03 5.70
CA ARG A 65 2.64 10.29 5.64
C ARG A 65 1.45 11.24 5.59
N ALA A 66 1.45 12.27 6.43
CA ALA A 66 0.39 13.27 6.43
C ALA A 66 0.31 14.01 5.08
N GLN A 67 1.46 14.38 4.51
CA GLN A 67 1.51 15.03 3.20
C GLN A 67 0.97 14.11 2.10
N ALA A 68 1.40 12.85 2.07
CA ALA A 68 0.98 11.89 1.06
C ALA A 68 -0.54 11.61 1.14
N LEU A 69 -1.08 11.50 2.34
CA LEU A 69 -2.51 11.29 2.53
C LEU A 69 -3.34 12.52 2.14
N ARG A 70 -2.83 13.73 2.39
CA ARG A 70 -3.49 14.97 1.94
C ARG A 70 -3.40 15.14 0.42
N GLY A 71 -2.31 14.70 -0.18
CA GLY A 71 -2.07 14.81 -1.62
C GLY A 71 -2.84 13.79 -2.46
N THR A 72 -3.55 12.88 -1.84
CA THR A 72 -4.27 11.80 -2.51
C THR A 72 -5.74 11.82 -2.09
N ARG A 73 -6.64 11.79 -3.07
CA ARG A 73 -8.08 11.71 -2.79
C ARG A 73 -8.41 10.38 -2.12
N THR A 74 -9.03 10.45 -0.94
CA THR A 74 -9.47 9.26 -0.20
C THR A 74 -10.91 9.43 0.28
N GLU A 75 -11.64 8.31 0.37
CA GLU A 75 -13.02 8.27 0.88
C GLU A 75 -13.11 7.56 2.24
N GLY A 76 -12.02 6.92 2.67
CA GLY A 76 -12.03 6.14 3.90
C GLY A 76 -12.82 4.84 3.74
N PHE A 77 -12.29 3.90 2.95
CA PHE A 77 -12.96 2.61 2.73
C PHE A 77 -13.15 1.86 4.05
N THR A 78 -14.37 1.40 4.29
CA THR A 78 -14.71 0.60 5.47
C THR A 78 -14.82 -0.88 5.15
N SER A 79 -14.82 -1.25 3.87
CA SER A 79 -14.93 -2.62 3.41
C SER A 79 -13.75 -2.99 2.52
N LEU A 80 -13.22 -4.19 2.71
CA LEU A 80 -12.15 -4.75 1.88
C LEU A 80 -12.61 -4.98 0.43
N ASP A 81 -13.90 -5.09 0.18
CA ASP A 81 -14.45 -5.28 -1.16
C ASP A 81 -14.16 -4.10 -2.10
N ARG A 82 -13.85 -2.94 -1.54
CA ARG A 82 -13.51 -1.74 -2.32
C ARG A 82 -12.11 -1.83 -2.93
N PHE A 83 -11.26 -2.70 -2.40
CA PHE A 83 -9.89 -2.89 -2.90
C PHE A 83 -9.91 -3.90 -4.04
N THR A 84 -10.08 -3.41 -5.25
CA THR A 84 -10.22 -4.22 -6.46
C THR A 84 -9.00 -4.10 -7.36
N PRO A 85 -8.75 -5.07 -8.25
CA PRO A 85 -7.69 -4.92 -9.26
C PRO A 85 -7.89 -3.68 -10.13
N LEU A 86 -9.15 -3.33 -10.46
CA LEU A 86 -9.45 -2.16 -11.27
C LEU A 86 -9.02 -0.87 -10.58
N LEU A 87 -9.33 -0.73 -9.29
CA LEU A 87 -8.91 0.47 -8.54
C LEU A 87 -7.38 0.58 -8.56
N TYR A 88 -6.68 -0.52 -8.31
CA TYR A 88 -5.22 -0.52 -8.36
C TYR A 88 -4.69 -0.11 -9.73
N MET A 89 -5.27 -0.64 -10.80
CA MET A 89 -4.81 -0.37 -12.16
C MET A 89 -5.06 1.08 -12.60
N PHE A 90 -6.22 1.64 -12.25
CA PHE A 90 -6.59 2.98 -12.67
C PHE A 90 -6.10 4.08 -11.74
N ASP A 91 -5.96 3.79 -10.45
CA ASP A 91 -5.54 4.79 -9.46
C ASP A 91 -4.75 4.12 -8.33
N PRO A 92 -3.51 3.68 -8.61
CA PRO A 92 -2.70 2.96 -7.62
C PRO A 92 -2.39 3.79 -6.39
N MET A 93 -2.24 5.10 -6.53
CA MET A 93 -1.96 5.98 -5.39
C MET A 93 -3.16 6.06 -4.45
N ARG A 94 -4.35 6.17 -5.00
CA ARG A 94 -5.59 6.13 -4.21
C ARG A 94 -5.75 4.77 -3.53
N PHE A 95 -5.50 3.69 -4.27
CA PHE A 95 -5.52 2.35 -3.70
C PHE A 95 -4.60 2.27 -2.48
N GLY A 96 -3.37 2.73 -2.62
CA GLY A 96 -2.38 2.69 -1.53
C GLY A 96 -2.78 3.54 -0.33
N ALA A 97 -3.22 4.77 -0.55
CA ALA A 97 -3.65 5.66 0.53
C ALA A 97 -4.88 5.09 1.27
N GLU A 98 -5.85 4.57 0.52
CA GLU A 98 -7.03 3.93 1.10
C GLU A 98 -6.66 2.66 1.87
N ALA A 99 -5.72 1.86 1.37
CA ALA A 99 -5.24 0.66 2.06
C ALA A 99 -4.66 1.01 3.43
N TYR A 100 -3.82 2.04 3.49
CA TYR A 100 -3.25 2.46 4.76
C TYR A 100 -4.33 3.00 5.72
N ARG A 101 -5.26 3.82 5.24
CA ARG A 101 -6.35 4.33 6.07
C ARG A 101 -7.21 3.21 6.61
N HIS A 102 -7.57 2.25 5.77
CA HIS A 102 -8.32 1.08 6.19
C HIS A 102 -7.58 0.30 7.27
N PHE A 103 -6.31 -0.04 7.00
CA PHE A 103 -5.48 -0.81 7.94
C PHE A 103 -5.36 -0.11 9.28
N SER A 104 -5.18 1.23 9.27
CA SER A 104 -5.07 2.03 10.49
C SER A 104 -6.36 2.03 11.32
N SER A 105 -7.51 1.79 10.70
CA SER A 105 -8.80 1.75 11.38
C SER A 105 -9.14 0.38 11.98
N VAL A 106 -8.40 -0.66 11.62
CA VAL A 106 -8.68 -2.03 12.04
C VAL A 106 -8.14 -2.25 13.45
N ALA A 107 -8.98 -2.83 14.31
CA ALA A 107 -8.62 -3.08 15.72
C ALA A 107 -7.56 -4.17 15.85
N ASP A 108 -7.69 -5.28 15.11
CA ASP A 108 -6.73 -6.39 15.14
C ASP A 108 -5.98 -6.46 13.81
N GLN A 109 -4.93 -5.66 13.70
CA GLN A 109 -4.11 -5.58 12.48
C GLN A 109 -3.37 -6.87 12.19
N THR A 110 -2.89 -7.55 13.23
CA THR A 110 -2.21 -8.83 13.06
C THR A 110 -3.13 -9.88 12.46
N ALA A 111 -4.36 -9.97 12.96
CA ALA A 111 -5.35 -10.90 12.41
C ALA A 111 -5.67 -10.59 10.96
N LEU A 112 -5.78 -9.32 10.61
CA LEU A 112 -6.02 -8.91 9.22
C LEU A 112 -4.88 -9.37 8.30
N ILE A 113 -3.63 -9.13 8.68
CA ILE A 113 -2.47 -9.58 7.89
C ILE A 113 -2.51 -11.10 7.71
N GLN A 114 -2.78 -11.84 8.77
CA GLN A 114 -2.87 -13.30 8.70
C GLN A 114 -3.97 -13.76 7.76
N ASP A 115 -5.12 -13.09 7.78
CA ASP A 115 -6.24 -13.40 6.89
C ASP A 115 -5.92 -13.11 5.42
N VAL A 116 -5.21 -12.02 5.15
CA VAL A 116 -4.73 -11.70 3.79
C VAL A 116 -3.77 -12.78 3.31
N LEU A 117 -2.79 -13.16 4.12
CA LEU A 117 -1.81 -14.18 3.76
C LEU A 117 -2.44 -15.56 3.58
N ALA A 118 -3.50 -15.84 4.31
CA ALA A 118 -4.23 -17.11 4.20
C ALA A 118 -5.23 -17.15 3.03
N GLY A 119 -5.42 -16.03 2.35
CA GLY A 119 -6.40 -15.94 1.26
C GLY A 119 -7.86 -15.93 1.74
N LYS A 120 -8.10 -15.55 2.99
CA LYS A 120 -9.45 -15.46 3.54
C LYS A 120 -10.15 -14.15 3.16
N VAL A 121 -9.38 -13.11 2.87
CA VAL A 121 -9.86 -11.81 2.41
C VAL A 121 -9.00 -11.34 1.25
N LEU A 122 -9.51 -10.40 0.46
CA LEU A 122 -8.84 -9.88 -0.75
C LEU A 122 -8.50 -10.99 -1.74
N SER A 123 -9.29 -12.04 -1.77
CA SER A 123 -8.99 -13.25 -2.55
C SER A 123 -9.65 -13.26 -3.94
N GLU A 124 -10.53 -12.31 -4.19
CA GLU A 124 -11.23 -12.17 -5.49
C GLU A 124 -11.43 -10.71 -5.88
#